data_48c6db465623da5c74db7e67025432e2
#
_entry.id   48c6db465623da5c74db7e67025432e2
#
_cell.length_a   1.000
_cell.length_b   1.000
_cell.length_c   1.000
_cell.angle_alpha   90.00
_cell.angle_beta   90.00
_cell.angle_gamma   90.00
#
_symmetry.space_group_name_H-M   'P 1'
#
loop_
_entity.id
_entity.type
_entity.pdbx_description
1 polymer ?
#
loop_
_entity_poly.entity_id
_entity_poly.type
_entity_poly.pdbx_seq_one_letter_code
_entity_poly.pdbx_strand_id
1 'polypeptide(L)'
;MSATPDHRTTKPPTQRAVGRLAAALLAVALLAGPAEARARAKRPGAAAPATVAVDYSINLAGLPIGTARLAGSFERDRYLMDVSATLTGLVGAITGGRGSARASGSFAAAPQPGAFAIATHTASSGIAVRMALAHGNVVQAEITPPLIDMQDRVPVTPANKRGILDPVSALLMPTQGRGEPLDPENCNRTLPVFDGATRFNVVLSYAETRPVQKPGYAGPVLVCNARYQAVAGHRPDRPGVKFMEENREMSVWLAPVAGTRVLLPLRISVLTTVGTNIIEATRWTQSGATETTGTAGAGSGGSVAQASLPGQ
;
A
#
# COMPACT_ATOMS: atom_id res chain seq x y z
N MET A 1 0.86 -59.42 43.78
CA MET A 1 0.38 -58.67 44.96
C MET A 1 -0.24 -57.43 44.37
N SER A 2 -1.46 -57.43 43.93
CA SER A 2 -2.78 -57.30 44.57
C SER A 2 -2.88 -56.05 45.43
N ALA A 3 -3.60 -55.07 45.00
CA ALA A 3 -4.67 -54.36 45.67
C ALA A 3 -5.26 -53.25 44.86
N THR A 4 -6.44 -53.47 44.32
CA THR A 4 -7.55 -52.53 44.02
C THR A 4 -8.49 -52.60 45.23
N PRO A 5 -9.58 -51.79 45.30
CA PRO A 5 -9.99 -50.42 44.97
C PRO A 5 -10.58 -49.71 46.22
N ASP A 6 -11.02 -48.49 46.10
CA ASP A 6 -12.22 -48.09 46.84
C ASP A 6 -13.04 -46.98 46.13
N HIS A 7 -14.30 -47.37 45.89
CA HIS A 7 -15.40 -46.52 45.43
C HIS A 7 -16.01 -45.83 46.64
N ARG A 8 -16.26 -44.49 46.50
CA ARG A 8 -17.34 -43.87 47.27
C ARG A 8 -18.14 -42.89 46.40
N THR A 9 -19.29 -43.39 46.06
CA THR A 9 -20.49 -42.65 45.65
C THR A 9 -21.08 -41.89 46.83
N THR A 10 -21.49 -40.65 46.65
CA THR A 10 -22.53 -40.04 47.46
C THR A 10 -23.44 -39.18 46.61
N LYS A 11 -24.71 -39.44 46.78
CA LYS A 11 -25.94 -39.02 46.15
C LYS A 11 -26.41 -37.65 46.71
N PRO A 12 -27.31 -36.90 45.99
CA PRO A 12 -27.74 -35.56 46.34
C PRO A 12 -28.93 -35.51 47.30
N PRO A 13 -29.29 -34.37 47.86
CA PRO A 13 -30.63 -34.18 48.40
C PRO A 13 -31.45 -33.14 47.63
N THR A 14 -32.53 -33.61 47.16
CA THR A 14 -33.96 -33.24 47.14
C THR A 14 -34.41 -31.80 47.52
N GLN A 15 -35.27 -31.36 46.61
CA GLN A 15 -36.36 -30.39 46.61
C GLN A 15 -37.08 -30.13 47.96
N ARG A 16 -37.63 -28.93 48.06
CA ARG A 16 -38.91 -28.40 48.52
C ARG A 16 -38.68 -27.01 49.16
N ALA A 17 -39.43 -25.98 48.96
CA ALA A 17 -40.89 -25.87 49.04
C ALA A 17 -41.42 -24.57 48.37
N VAL A 18 -42.58 -24.70 47.92
CA VAL A 18 -43.57 -23.76 47.44
C VAL A 18 -43.96 -22.72 48.51
N GLY A 19 -44.12 -21.47 48.14
CA GLY A 19 -44.72 -20.42 48.95
C GLY A 19 -45.40 -19.33 48.11
N ARG A 20 -46.70 -19.43 48.00
CA ARG A 20 -47.61 -18.44 47.37
C ARG A 20 -47.70 -17.16 48.24
N LEU A 21 -47.97 -16.03 47.56
CA LEU A 21 -48.97 -14.96 47.93
C LEU A 21 -48.62 -13.73 47.11
N ALA A 22 -49.44 -13.40 46.19
CA ALA A 22 -50.65 -12.57 46.23
C ALA A 22 -50.38 -11.10 45.87
N ALA A 23 -50.89 -10.75 44.74
CA ALA A 23 -51.42 -9.51 44.20
C ALA A 23 -51.29 -8.21 45.01
N ALA A 24 -50.75 -7.17 44.37
CA ALA A 24 -51.17 -5.79 44.54
C ALA A 24 -51.09 -5.07 43.19
N LEU A 25 -52.23 -4.95 42.55
CA LEU A 25 -52.51 -3.97 41.50
C LEU A 25 -52.51 -2.57 42.13
N LEU A 26 -51.65 -1.69 41.66
CA LEU A 26 -51.91 -0.26 41.72
C LEU A 26 -51.47 0.42 40.44
N ALA A 27 -52.44 0.95 39.76
CA ALA A 27 -52.33 1.78 38.57
C ALA A 27 -51.55 3.07 38.87
N VAL A 28 -50.51 3.35 38.08
CA VAL A 28 -50.03 4.73 37.91
C VAL A 28 -50.15 5.07 36.41
N ALA A 29 -51.10 5.98 36.20
CA ALA A 29 -51.45 6.53 34.90
C ALA A 29 -50.35 7.41 34.33
N LEU A 30 -50.17 7.31 33.04
CA LEU A 30 -49.85 8.33 32.03
C LEU A 30 -49.13 9.62 32.50
N LEU A 31 -47.85 9.67 32.20
CA LEU A 31 -47.19 10.87 31.70
C LEU A 31 -46.34 10.47 30.49
N ALA A 32 -47.01 10.28 29.35
CA ALA A 32 -46.37 10.25 28.06
C ALA A 32 -45.99 11.70 27.71
N GLY A 33 -44.81 12.11 28.11
CA GLY A 33 -44.15 13.28 27.53
C GLY A 33 -43.79 12.99 26.06
N PRO A 34 -43.87 13.99 25.17
CA PRO A 34 -43.49 13.77 23.77
C PRO A 34 -42.04 13.28 23.72
N ALA A 35 -41.86 12.08 23.21
CA ALA A 35 -40.55 11.60 22.84
C ALA A 35 -40.02 12.52 21.75
N GLU A 36 -39.24 13.52 22.15
CA GLU A 36 -38.40 14.23 21.21
C GLU A 36 -37.55 13.20 20.50
N ALA A 37 -37.92 12.92 19.23
CA ALA A 37 -37.08 12.21 18.29
C ALA A 37 -35.81 13.05 18.14
N ARG A 38 -34.83 12.78 19.02
CA ARG A 38 -33.45 13.26 18.80
C ARG A 38 -33.04 12.76 17.43
N ALA A 39 -33.16 13.64 16.47
CA ALA A 39 -32.59 13.44 15.17
C ALA A 39 -31.15 12.95 15.38
N ARG A 40 -30.91 11.67 15.09
CA ARG A 40 -29.61 11.06 15.17
C ARG A 40 -28.72 11.86 14.20
N ALA A 41 -27.97 12.81 14.76
CA ALA A 41 -27.05 13.63 13.97
C ALA A 41 -26.25 12.67 13.08
N LYS A 42 -26.47 12.75 11.78
CA LYS A 42 -25.78 11.99 10.77
C LYS A 42 -24.29 12.26 11.03
N ARG A 43 -23.56 11.26 11.54
CA ARG A 43 -22.12 11.38 11.72
C ARG A 43 -21.57 11.94 10.41
N PRO A 44 -20.71 12.96 10.43
CA PRO A 44 -20.11 13.48 9.22
C PRO A 44 -19.61 12.27 8.42
N GLY A 45 -20.11 12.09 7.19
CA GLY A 45 -19.78 10.93 6.38
C GLY A 45 -18.26 10.85 6.32
N ALA A 46 -17.70 9.66 6.57
CA ALA A 46 -16.28 9.44 6.37
C ALA A 46 -15.97 9.90 4.94
N ALA A 47 -14.98 10.78 4.79
CA ALA A 47 -14.55 11.22 3.46
C ALA A 47 -14.25 9.98 2.62
N ALA A 48 -14.69 9.99 1.37
CA ALA A 48 -14.41 8.88 0.45
C ALA A 48 -12.89 8.68 0.34
N PRO A 49 -12.41 7.43 0.27
CA PRO A 49 -10.99 7.17 0.14
C PRO A 49 -10.43 7.83 -1.12
N ALA A 50 -9.23 8.38 -1.04
CA ALA A 50 -8.49 8.75 -2.23
C ALA A 50 -8.05 7.47 -2.95
N THR A 51 -8.25 7.41 -4.26
CA THR A 51 -7.87 6.23 -5.06
C THR A 51 -6.96 6.63 -6.21
N VAL A 52 -6.12 5.71 -6.63
CA VAL A 52 -5.27 5.85 -7.80
C VAL A 52 -5.22 4.53 -8.55
N ALA A 53 -5.22 4.60 -9.87
CA ALA A 53 -4.95 3.46 -10.74
C ALA A 53 -3.95 3.89 -11.82
N VAL A 54 -2.87 3.13 -11.96
CA VAL A 54 -1.80 3.41 -12.93
C VAL A 54 -1.57 2.17 -13.78
N ASP A 55 -1.68 2.33 -15.09
CA ASP A 55 -1.27 1.31 -16.05
C ASP A 55 0.16 1.62 -16.51
N TYR A 56 0.99 0.60 -16.60
CA TYR A 56 2.41 0.71 -16.97
C TYR A 56 2.74 -0.13 -18.19
N SER A 57 3.67 0.35 -19.00
CA SER A 57 4.45 -0.48 -19.93
C SER A 57 5.73 -0.96 -19.26
N ILE A 58 6.17 -2.17 -19.58
CA ILE A 58 7.45 -2.74 -19.16
C ILE A 58 8.30 -2.93 -20.40
N ASN A 59 9.44 -2.27 -20.45
CA ASN A 59 10.37 -2.32 -21.57
C ASN A 59 11.74 -2.78 -21.08
N LEU A 60 12.42 -3.61 -21.87
CA LEU A 60 13.78 -4.07 -21.62
C LEU A 60 14.61 -3.81 -22.86
N ALA A 61 15.72 -3.08 -22.72
CA ALA A 61 16.59 -2.69 -23.83
C ALA A 61 15.82 -2.05 -25.02
N GLY A 62 14.79 -1.24 -24.72
CA GLY A 62 13.93 -0.58 -25.70
C GLY A 62 12.79 -1.44 -26.27
N LEU A 63 12.76 -2.74 -25.96
CA LEU A 63 11.71 -3.64 -26.44
C LEU A 63 10.57 -3.76 -25.42
N PRO A 64 9.29 -3.66 -25.83
CA PRO A 64 8.17 -3.90 -24.94
C PRO A 64 8.09 -5.39 -24.59
N ILE A 65 8.17 -5.70 -23.30
CA ILE A 65 8.14 -7.07 -22.78
C ILE A 65 6.94 -7.36 -21.88
N GLY A 66 6.15 -6.35 -21.54
CA GLY A 66 5.00 -6.56 -20.66
C GLY A 66 4.25 -5.32 -20.30
N THR A 67 3.22 -5.53 -19.50
CA THR A 67 2.40 -4.48 -18.88
C THR A 67 2.23 -4.75 -17.39
N ALA A 68 1.97 -3.69 -16.63
CA ALA A 68 1.60 -3.82 -15.23
C ALA A 68 0.47 -2.83 -14.88
N ARG A 69 -0.25 -3.13 -13.83
CA ARG A 69 -1.25 -2.25 -13.23
C ARG A 69 -1.03 -2.15 -11.74
N LEU A 70 -1.10 -0.93 -11.22
CA LEU A 70 -1.11 -0.65 -9.79
C LEU A 70 -2.43 0.03 -9.47
N ALA A 71 -3.11 -0.43 -8.42
CA ALA A 71 -4.28 0.22 -7.84
C ALA A 71 -4.03 0.49 -6.36
N GLY A 72 -4.30 1.70 -5.91
CA GLY A 72 -4.13 2.14 -4.53
C GLY A 72 -5.41 2.76 -3.98
N SER A 73 -5.71 2.49 -2.72
CA SER A 73 -6.75 3.14 -1.94
C SER A 73 -6.16 3.65 -0.63
N PHE A 74 -6.46 4.91 -0.29
CA PHE A 74 -5.88 5.62 0.84
C PHE A 74 -7.00 6.20 1.70
N GLU A 75 -7.13 5.69 2.92
CA GLU A 75 -8.09 6.15 3.92
C GLU A 75 -7.34 6.66 5.13
N ARG A 76 -7.38 7.99 5.38
CA ARG A 76 -6.70 8.62 6.51
C ARG A 76 -5.28 8.09 6.72
N ASP A 77 -5.14 7.09 7.61
CA ASP A 77 -3.90 6.44 8.03
C ASP A 77 -3.70 5.02 7.46
N ARG A 78 -4.58 4.58 6.54
CA ARG A 78 -4.53 3.22 5.97
C ARG A 78 -4.30 3.26 4.48
N TYR A 79 -3.67 2.20 3.98
CA TYR A 79 -3.53 1.96 2.56
C TYR A 79 -3.84 0.51 2.21
N LEU A 80 -4.33 0.33 1.00
CA LEU A 80 -4.43 -0.94 0.31
C LEU A 80 -3.86 -0.76 -1.10
N MET A 81 -2.94 -1.66 -1.48
CA MET A 81 -2.30 -1.63 -2.78
C MET A 81 -2.43 -2.98 -3.46
N ASP A 82 -2.82 -2.97 -4.71
CA ASP A 82 -2.84 -4.11 -5.61
C ASP A 82 -1.92 -3.83 -6.79
N VAL A 83 -1.06 -4.79 -7.13
CA VAL A 83 -0.18 -4.74 -8.30
C VAL A 83 -0.36 -6.01 -9.09
N SER A 84 -0.48 -5.90 -10.40
CA SER A 84 -0.46 -7.04 -11.31
C SER A 84 0.47 -6.76 -12.49
N ALA A 85 1.11 -7.79 -13.02
CA ALA A 85 1.98 -7.68 -14.18
C ALA A 85 1.82 -8.92 -15.08
N THR A 86 1.95 -8.71 -16.38
CA THR A 86 1.91 -9.78 -17.37
C THR A 86 2.99 -9.51 -18.41
N LEU A 87 3.80 -10.51 -18.69
CA LEU A 87 4.73 -10.47 -19.81
C LEU A 87 3.97 -10.68 -21.13
N THR A 88 4.34 -9.94 -22.14
CA THR A 88 3.70 -9.91 -23.45
C THR A 88 4.72 -10.07 -24.58
N GLY A 89 4.27 -10.07 -25.83
CA GLY A 89 5.14 -10.25 -26.98
C GLY A 89 5.85 -11.60 -26.97
N LEU A 90 7.04 -11.67 -27.54
CA LEU A 90 7.82 -12.90 -27.64
C LEU A 90 8.20 -13.46 -26.27
N VAL A 91 8.57 -12.59 -25.33
CA VAL A 91 8.91 -12.98 -23.95
C VAL A 91 7.70 -13.60 -23.27
N GLY A 92 6.53 -12.99 -23.39
CA GLY A 92 5.27 -13.53 -22.84
C GLY A 92 4.87 -14.85 -23.46
N ALA A 93 5.02 -14.99 -24.78
CA ALA A 93 4.70 -16.25 -25.49
C ALA A 93 5.59 -17.42 -25.03
N ILE A 94 6.87 -17.17 -24.76
CA ILE A 94 7.81 -18.19 -24.31
C ILE A 94 7.64 -18.50 -22.82
N THR A 95 7.48 -17.47 -21.98
CA THR A 95 7.53 -17.66 -20.53
C THR A 95 6.16 -17.79 -19.88
N GLY A 96 5.10 -17.28 -20.50
CA GLY A 96 3.77 -17.19 -19.88
C GLY A 96 3.77 -16.39 -18.56
N GLY A 97 4.77 -15.54 -18.38
CA GLY A 97 5.03 -14.87 -17.09
C GLY A 97 3.91 -13.90 -16.69
N ARG A 98 3.35 -14.10 -15.51
CA ARG A 98 2.39 -13.22 -14.88
C ARG A 98 2.56 -13.22 -13.38
N GLY A 99 2.15 -12.15 -12.73
CA GLY A 99 2.20 -12.06 -11.28
C GLY A 99 1.19 -11.05 -10.74
N SER A 100 0.85 -11.23 -9.49
CA SER A 100 0.07 -10.26 -8.72
C SER A 100 0.62 -10.16 -7.31
N ALA A 101 0.51 -8.97 -6.74
CA ALA A 101 0.89 -8.72 -5.36
C ALA A 101 -0.13 -7.78 -4.71
N ARG A 102 -0.33 -7.95 -3.41
CA ARG A 102 -1.17 -7.09 -2.58
C ARG A 102 -0.43 -6.74 -1.31
N ALA A 103 -0.53 -5.49 -0.91
CA ALA A 103 -0.07 -5.02 0.38
C ALA A 103 -1.13 -4.16 1.05
N SER A 104 -1.20 -4.23 2.36
CA SER A 104 -2.03 -3.35 3.18
C SER A 104 -1.30 -2.98 4.46
N GLY A 105 -1.63 -1.81 4.99
CA GLY A 105 -1.00 -1.32 6.20
C GLY A 105 -1.55 0.03 6.61
N SER A 106 -0.81 0.69 7.47
CA SER A 106 -1.09 2.05 7.92
C SER A 106 0.06 2.99 7.62
N PHE A 107 -0.21 4.28 7.74
CA PHE A 107 0.80 5.33 7.69
C PHE A 107 1.06 5.86 9.11
N ALA A 108 2.34 6.02 9.41
CA ALA A 108 2.84 6.92 10.44
C ALA A 108 3.75 7.95 9.76
N ALA A 109 4.98 8.16 10.22
CA ALA A 109 6.00 8.91 9.46
C ALA A 109 6.47 8.17 8.21
N ALA A 110 6.29 6.84 8.16
CA ALA A 110 6.58 5.94 7.05
C ALA A 110 5.46 4.90 6.90
N PRO A 111 5.37 4.16 5.78
CA PRO A 111 4.46 3.03 5.66
C PRO A 111 4.74 2.00 6.76
N GLN A 112 3.68 1.49 7.36
CA GLN A 112 3.68 0.44 8.37
C GLN A 112 2.95 -0.77 7.78
N PRO A 113 3.66 -1.67 7.05
CA PRO A 113 3.03 -2.84 6.47
C PRO A 113 2.38 -3.73 7.53
N GLY A 114 1.17 -4.22 7.22
CA GLY A 114 0.42 -5.18 8.04
C GLY A 114 0.32 -6.54 7.38
N ALA A 115 0.12 -6.57 6.06
CA ALA A 115 0.05 -7.80 5.28
C ALA A 115 0.61 -7.60 3.89
N PHE A 116 1.30 -8.62 3.39
CA PHE A 116 1.81 -8.69 2.02
C PHE A 116 1.60 -10.09 1.46
N ALA A 117 1.19 -10.17 0.21
CA ALA A 117 1.14 -11.40 -0.56
C ALA A 117 1.57 -11.14 -1.99
N ILE A 118 2.34 -12.05 -2.57
CA ILE A 118 2.69 -12.06 -3.99
C ILE A 118 2.58 -13.48 -4.53
N ALA A 119 2.10 -13.61 -5.74
CA ALA A 119 2.13 -14.85 -6.51
C ALA A 119 2.62 -14.55 -7.92
N THR A 120 3.59 -15.33 -8.38
CA THR A 120 4.11 -15.28 -9.74
C THR A 120 4.03 -16.65 -10.38
N HIS A 121 3.76 -16.67 -11.68
CA HIS A 121 3.63 -17.88 -12.46
C HIS A 121 4.35 -17.72 -13.79
N THR A 122 4.99 -18.78 -14.22
CA THR A 122 5.50 -18.98 -15.57
C THR A 122 4.94 -20.28 -16.12
N ALA A 123 5.25 -20.63 -17.36
CA ALA A 123 4.84 -21.90 -17.95
C ALA A 123 5.36 -23.13 -17.18
N SER A 124 6.50 -23.01 -16.48
CA SER A 124 7.18 -24.12 -15.81
C SER A 124 7.26 -24.00 -14.30
N SER A 125 6.91 -22.87 -13.71
CA SER A 125 7.08 -22.66 -12.27
C SER A 125 6.13 -21.59 -11.71
N GLY A 126 5.94 -21.64 -10.42
CA GLY A 126 5.23 -20.60 -9.67
C GLY A 126 5.85 -20.43 -8.30
N ILE A 127 5.79 -19.21 -7.79
CA ILE A 127 6.20 -18.88 -6.41
C ILE A 127 5.12 -18.02 -5.79
N ALA A 128 4.81 -18.31 -4.54
CA ALA A 128 3.95 -17.46 -3.73
C ALA A 128 4.65 -17.13 -2.41
N VAL A 129 4.54 -15.87 -1.98
CA VAL A 129 5.00 -15.42 -0.67
C VAL A 129 3.83 -14.77 0.04
N ARG A 130 3.68 -15.06 1.33
CA ARG A 130 2.76 -14.37 2.23
C ARG A 130 3.51 -13.91 3.47
N MET A 131 3.27 -12.68 3.89
CA MET A 131 3.82 -12.15 5.13
C MET A 131 2.73 -11.46 5.94
N ALA A 132 2.73 -11.72 7.24
CA ALA A 132 2.05 -10.91 8.24
C ALA A 132 3.10 -10.06 8.97
N LEU A 133 2.79 -8.78 9.15
CA LEU A 133 3.69 -7.82 9.78
C LEU A 133 2.97 -7.06 10.88
N ALA A 134 3.71 -6.65 11.90
CA ALA A 134 3.24 -5.77 12.95
C ALA A 134 4.29 -4.68 13.20
N HIS A 135 3.88 -3.42 13.02
CA HIS A 135 4.77 -2.26 13.20
C HIS A 135 6.09 -2.37 12.40
N GLY A 136 6.00 -2.81 11.13
CA GLY A 136 7.18 -3.00 10.28
C GLY A 136 8.04 -4.23 10.64
N ASN A 137 7.59 -5.11 11.54
CA ASN A 137 8.31 -6.33 11.87
C ASN A 137 7.56 -7.54 11.31
N VAL A 138 8.28 -8.46 10.68
CA VAL A 138 7.71 -9.71 10.16
C VAL A 138 7.34 -10.61 11.33
N VAL A 139 6.05 -10.91 11.46
CA VAL A 139 5.52 -11.88 12.46
C VAL A 139 5.50 -13.27 11.87
N GLN A 140 5.12 -13.39 10.60
CA GLN A 140 5.06 -14.65 9.87
C GLN A 140 5.47 -14.41 8.42
N ALA A 141 6.22 -15.34 7.84
CA ALA A 141 6.53 -15.38 6.42
C ALA A 141 6.46 -16.82 5.93
N GLU A 142 5.79 -17.02 4.80
CA GLU A 142 5.62 -18.31 4.13
C GLU A 142 5.98 -18.15 2.66
N ILE A 143 6.73 -19.11 2.13
CA ILE A 143 7.13 -19.18 0.72
C ILE A 143 6.73 -20.54 0.17
N THR A 144 6.00 -20.55 -0.93
CA THR A 144 5.53 -21.77 -1.58
C THR A 144 5.95 -21.78 -3.06
N PRO A 145 6.67 -22.81 -3.54
CA PRO A 145 7.28 -23.89 -2.75
C PRO A 145 8.36 -23.36 -1.80
N PRO A 146 8.69 -24.11 -0.73
CA PRO A 146 9.77 -23.73 0.18
C PRO A 146 11.09 -23.56 -0.57
N LEU A 147 11.90 -22.59 -0.14
CA LEU A 147 13.24 -22.42 -0.69
C LEU A 147 14.10 -23.63 -0.33
N ILE A 148 14.51 -24.34 -1.33
CA ILE A 148 15.57 -25.34 -1.27
C ILE A 148 16.91 -24.65 -1.53
N ASP A 149 18.01 -25.19 -1.01
CA ASP A 149 19.34 -24.67 -1.27
C ASP A 149 19.60 -23.29 -0.63
N MET A 150 19.77 -23.32 0.69
CA MET A 150 20.06 -22.15 1.51
C MET A 150 21.55 -21.97 1.84
N GLN A 151 22.40 -22.93 1.49
CA GLN A 151 23.78 -23.03 2.01
C GLN A 151 24.67 -21.86 1.55
N ASP A 152 24.48 -21.38 0.32
CA ASP A 152 25.31 -20.29 -0.24
C ASP A 152 24.72 -18.88 -0.02
N ARG A 153 23.73 -18.76 0.85
CA ARG A 153 23.05 -17.49 1.12
C ARG A 153 23.56 -16.85 2.39
N VAL A 154 23.65 -15.52 2.38
CA VAL A 154 23.82 -14.76 3.62
C VAL A 154 22.64 -15.05 4.53
N PRO A 155 22.84 -15.51 5.77
CA PRO A 155 21.73 -15.87 6.65
C PRO A 155 20.79 -14.70 6.95
N VAL A 156 19.48 -14.94 6.87
CA VAL A 156 18.47 -13.98 7.31
C VAL A 156 18.22 -14.14 8.81
N THR A 157 18.68 -13.18 9.57
CA THR A 157 18.54 -13.16 11.03
C THR A 157 17.21 -12.52 11.47
N PRO A 158 16.79 -12.67 12.75
CA PRO A 158 15.63 -11.93 13.25
C PRO A 158 15.76 -10.41 13.15
N ALA A 159 16.98 -9.87 13.21
CA ALA A 159 17.24 -8.43 13.04
C ALA A 159 16.90 -7.96 11.61
N ASN A 160 17.13 -8.77 10.60
CA ASN A 160 16.84 -8.47 9.20
C ASN A 160 15.33 -8.39 8.89
N LYS A 161 14.48 -8.85 9.80
CA LYS A 161 13.02 -8.88 9.68
C LYS A 161 12.33 -7.76 10.47
N ARG A 162 13.10 -6.78 10.99
CA ARG A 162 12.59 -5.66 11.78
C ARG A 162 12.69 -4.36 11.01
N GLY A 163 11.68 -3.49 11.18
CA GLY A 163 11.65 -2.16 10.55
C GLY A 163 11.70 -2.22 9.03
N ILE A 164 11.04 -3.21 8.42
CA ILE A 164 11.10 -3.45 6.98
C ILE A 164 9.83 -2.98 6.26
N LEU A 165 9.96 -2.78 4.97
CA LEU A 165 8.88 -2.64 4.01
C LEU A 165 8.79 -3.92 3.15
N ASP A 166 7.58 -4.35 2.80
CA ASP A 166 7.41 -5.29 1.70
C ASP A 166 7.61 -4.58 0.35
N PRO A 167 7.83 -5.31 -0.75
CA PRO A 167 8.13 -4.71 -2.06
C PRO A 167 7.03 -3.79 -2.61
N VAL A 168 5.76 -4.03 -2.28
CA VAL A 168 4.64 -3.19 -2.73
C VAL A 168 4.52 -1.94 -1.86
N SER A 169 4.63 -2.07 -0.54
CA SER A 169 4.65 -0.93 0.38
C SER A 169 5.87 -0.02 0.15
N ALA A 170 6.97 -0.55 -0.36
CA ALA A 170 8.14 0.24 -0.73
C ALA A 170 7.92 1.16 -1.94
N LEU A 171 6.84 0.96 -2.72
CA LEU A 171 6.44 1.87 -3.79
C LEU A 171 5.73 3.12 -3.25
N LEU A 172 5.26 3.07 -2.00
CA LEU A 172 4.59 4.20 -1.34
C LEU A 172 5.63 5.12 -0.73
N MET A 173 5.64 6.37 -1.17
CA MET A 173 6.53 7.41 -0.65
C MET A 173 5.70 8.49 0.06
N PRO A 174 5.39 8.32 1.35
CA PRO A 174 4.78 9.40 2.12
C PRO A 174 5.75 10.58 2.18
N THR A 175 5.22 11.79 1.98
CA THR A 175 6.02 13.01 2.09
C THR A 175 6.39 13.26 3.55
N GLN A 176 7.62 13.69 3.77
CA GLN A 176 8.12 13.98 5.11
C GLN A 176 7.59 15.34 5.61
N GLY A 177 7.38 15.44 6.91
CA GLY A 177 6.97 16.68 7.55
C GLY A 177 5.69 17.29 6.97
N ARG A 178 5.62 18.64 7.02
CA ARG A 178 4.52 19.44 6.46
C ARG A 178 4.91 20.17 5.17
N GLY A 179 6.10 19.91 4.63
CA GLY A 179 6.63 20.52 3.42
C GLY A 179 5.84 20.17 2.15
N GLU A 180 6.26 20.73 1.04
CA GLU A 180 5.66 20.45 -0.25
C GLU A 180 5.85 18.98 -0.66
N PRO A 181 4.88 18.38 -1.35
CA PRO A 181 4.99 16.99 -1.78
C PRO A 181 6.26 16.69 -2.61
N LEU A 182 6.72 17.67 -3.37
CA LEU A 182 7.89 17.55 -4.24
C LEU A 182 9.18 18.14 -3.63
N ASP A 183 9.22 18.25 -2.29
CA ASP A 183 10.45 18.63 -1.59
C ASP A 183 11.55 17.60 -1.89
N PRO A 184 12.77 18.04 -2.30
CA PRO A 184 13.94 17.20 -2.52
C PRO A 184 14.24 16.20 -1.40
N GLU A 185 13.99 16.58 -0.14
CA GLU A 185 14.18 15.72 1.03
C GLU A 185 13.35 14.43 0.98
N ASN A 186 12.27 14.42 0.21
CA ASN A 186 11.48 13.20 0.00
C ASN A 186 12.24 12.10 -0.77
N CYS A 187 13.31 12.43 -1.51
CA CYS A 187 14.23 11.46 -2.08
C CYS A 187 15.26 10.94 -1.07
N ASN A 188 15.68 11.74 -0.08
CA ASN A 188 16.80 11.41 0.79
C ASN A 188 16.39 10.39 1.87
N ARG A 189 16.23 9.13 1.47
CA ARG A 189 15.83 8.05 2.37
C ARG A 189 16.35 6.68 1.96
N THR A 190 16.41 5.80 2.94
CA THR A 190 16.68 4.37 2.73
C THR A 190 15.39 3.58 2.93
N LEU A 191 15.05 2.74 1.98
CA LEU A 191 13.93 1.82 2.02
C LEU A 191 14.44 0.43 2.39
N PRO A 192 14.16 -0.05 3.60
CA PRO A 192 14.59 -1.37 4.06
C PRO A 192 13.61 -2.44 3.59
N VAL A 193 13.84 -3.06 2.44
CA VAL A 193 12.89 -3.99 1.82
C VAL A 193 13.19 -5.44 2.21
N PHE A 194 12.13 -6.20 2.51
CA PHE A 194 12.16 -7.65 2.69
C PHE A 194 11.04 -8.30 1.88
N ASP A 195 11.40 -9.20 0.97
CA ASP A 195 10.46 -9.86 0.04
C ASP A 195 9.97 -11.23 0.50
N GLY A 196 10.33 -11.63 1.73
CA GLY A 196 10.08 -12.95 2.30
C GLY A 196 11.31 -13.85 2.28
N ALA A 197 12.24 -13.63 1.35
CA ALA A 197 13.47 -14.42 1.17
C ALA A 197 14.74 -13.58 1.32
N THR A 198 14.74 -12.37 0.78
CA THR A 198 15.90 -11.49 0.73
C THR A 198 15.61 -10.15 1.41
N ARG A 199 16.62 -9.65 2.10
CA ARG A 199 16.64 -8.34 2.74
C ARG A 199 17.64 -7.47 1.99
N PHE A 200 17.17 -6.33 1.50
CA PHE A 200 18.00 -5.35 0.81
C PHE A 200 17.55 -3.93 1.13
N ASN A 201 18.41 -2.96 0.92
CA ASN A 201 18.06 -1.56 0.96
C ASN A 201 17.96 -1.00 -0.46
N VAL A 202 17.01 -0.08 -0.66
CA VAL A 202 17.02 0.86 -1.77
C VAL A 202 17.32 2.23 -1.18
N VAL A 203 18.51 2.75 -1.46
CA VAL A 203 18.94 4.07 -1.00
C VAL A 203 18.61 5.07 -2.08
N LEU A 204 17.78 6.05 -1.76
CA LEU A 204 17.37 7.11 -2.66
C LEU A 204 18.15 8.39 -2.35
N SER A 205 18.40 9.17 -3.40
CA SER A 205 18.94 10.53 -3.31
C SER A 205 18.30 11.42 -4.37
N TYR A 206 18.12 12.69 -4.08
CA TYR A 206 17.55 13.66 -5.02
C TYR A 206 18.43 13.81 -6.26
N ALA A 207 17.80 13.87 -7.43
CA ALA A 207 18.43 14.18 -8.69
C ALA A 207 17.91 15.51 -9.25
N GLU A 208 16.61 15.58 -9.51
CA GLU A 208 15.97 16.78 -10.05
C GLU A 208 14.46 16.77 -9.80
N THR A 209 13.82 17.91 -10.01
CA THR A 209 12.37 18.02 -10.17
C THR A 209 12.09 18.47 -11.59
N ARG A 210 11.23 17.77 -12.32
CA ARG A 210 10.97 18.05 -13.73
C ARG A 210 9.50 17.96 -14.09
N PRO A 211 9.02 18.79 -15.03
CA PRO A 211 7.67 18.67 -15.55
C PRO A 211 7.56 17.44 -16.46
N VAL A 212 6.44 16.75 -16.39
CA VAL A 212 6.08 15.65 -17.29
C VAL A 212 4.63 15.78 -17.73
N GLN A 213 4.33 15.18 -18.89
CA GLN A 213 2.99 15.05 -19.39
C GLN A 213 2.77 13.61 -19.86
N LYS A 214 1.78 12.93 -19.25
CA LYS A 214 1.36 11.57 -19.55
C LYS A 214 -0.16 11.52 -19.56
N PRO A 215 -0.79 10.55 -20.21
CA PRO A 215 -2.23 10.39 -20.15
C PRO A 215 -2.73 10.26 -18.70
N GLY A 216 -3.51 11.25 -18.25
CA GLY A 216 -4.06 11.36 -16.90
C GLY A 216 -3.13 11.99 -15.85
N TYR A 217 -1.89 12.36 -16.19
CA TYR A 217 -1.00 13.09 -15.32
C TYR A 217 -0.24 14.17 -16.08
N ALA A 218 -0.42 15.42 -15.67
CA ALA A 218 0.36 16.55 -16.13
C ALA A 218 0.82 17.36 -14.91
N GLY A 219 2.12 17.53 -14.76
CA GLY A 219 2.69 18.24 -13.61
C GLY A 219 4.15 17.87 -13.34
N PRO A 220 4.74 18.46 -12.30
CA PRO A 220 6.09 18.14 -11.91
C PRO A 220 6.17 16.78 -11.21
N VAL A 221 7.29 16.10 -11.36
CA VAL A 221 7.66 14.87 -10.64
C VAL A 221 9.00 15.06 -9.96
N LEU A 222 9.16 14.35 -8.85
CA LEU A 222 10.42 14.26 -8.14
C LEU A 222 11.22 13.08 -8.71
N VAL A 223 12.42 13.34 -9.22
CA VAL A 223 13.33 12.31 -9.71
C VAL A 223 14.35 12.01 -8.65
N CYS A 224 14.40 10.74 -8.23
CA CYS A 224 15.38 10.23 -7.27
C CYS A 224 16.30 9.22 -7.98
N ASN A 225 17.61 9.34 -7.81
CA ASN A 225 18.55 8.25 -8.05
C ASN A 225 18.31 7.15 -7.02
N ALA A 226 18.57 5.92 -7.38
CA ALA A 226 18.44 4.76 -6.50
C ALA A 226 19.71 3.92 -6.49
N ARG A 227 19.96 3.24 -5.35
CA ARG A 227 21.06 2.31 -5.14
C ARG A 227 20.54 1.08 -4.45
N TYR A 228 20.93 -0.06 -4.96
CA TYR A 228 20.67 -1.34 -4.31
C TYR A 228 21.82 -1.69 -3.36
N GLN A 229 21.48 -2.18 -2.18
CA GLN A 229 22.41 -2.72 -1.20
C GLN A 229 21.86 -4.06 -0.70
N ALA A 230 22.53 -5.15 -1.02
CA ALA A 230 22.20 -6.46 -0.49
C ALA A 230 22.51 -6.52 1.01
N VAL A 231 21.63 -7.15 1.80
CA VAL A 231 21.82 -7.27 3.26
C VAL A 231 21.84 -8.71 3.70
N ALA A 232 20.81 -9.51 3.34
CA ALA A 232 20.72 -10.92 3.73
C ALA A 232 19.84 -11.71 2.76
N GLY A 233 19.92 -13.03 2.78
CA GLY A 233 19.13 -13.92 1.94
C GLY A 233 19.65 -14.06 0.50
N HIS A 234 20.51 -13.18 0.04
CA HIS A 234 21.14 -13.25 -1.28
C HIS A 234 22.34 -14.19 -1.29
N ARG A 235 22.77 -14.56 -2.50
CA ARG A 235 24.05 -15.27 -2.74
C ARG A 235 25.10 -14.25 -3.14
N PRO A 236 26.11 -13.97 -2.29
CA PRO A 236 27.04 -12.87 -2.51
C PRO A 236 27.89 -13.03 -3.78
N ASP A 237 28.18 -14.27 -4.18
CA ASP A 237 29.00 -14.55 -5.36
C ASP A 237 28.22 -14.55 -6.69
N ARG A 238 26.91 -14.36 -6.66
CA ARG A 238 26.13 -14.26 -7.90
C ARG A 238 26.48 -12.99 -8.67
N PRO A 239 26.85 -13.11 -9.96
CA PRO A 239 27.21 -11.94 -10.78
C PRO A 239 26.11 -10.88 -10.82
N GLY A 240 24.83 -11.29 -10.84
CA GLY A 240 23.70 -10.37 -10.81
C GLY A 240 23.59 -9.55 -9.51
N VAL A 241 23.97 -10.11 -8.36
CA VAL A 241 23.98 -9.37 -7.08
C VAL A 241 25.10 -8.34 -7.12
N LYS A 242 26.32 -8.73 -7.49
CA LYS A 242 27.47 -7.82 -7.60
C LYS A 242 27.17 -6.68 -8.59
N PHE A 243 26.62 -7.01 -9.76
CA PHE A 243 26.19 -6.02 -10.75
C PHE A 243 25.20 -5.01 -10.16
N MET A 244 24.19 -5.47 -9.42
CA MET A 244 23.19 -4.58 -8.83
C MET A 244 23.76 -3.69 -7.72
N GLU A 245 24.71 -4.15 -6.93
CA GLU A 245 25.39 -3.36 -5.90
C GLU A 245 26.29 -2.27 -6.51
N GLU A 246 26.93 -2.58 -7.64
CA GLU A 246 27.76 -1.63 -8.39
C GLU A 246 26.93 -0.68 -9.27
N ASN A 247 25.67 -1.03 -9.57
CA ASN A 247 24.81 -0.30 -10.48
C ASN A 247 24.58 1.16 -10.01
N ARG A 248 24.87 2.10 -10.89
CA ARG A 248 24.67 3.54 -10.70
C ARG A 248 23.54 4.10 -11.56
N GLU A 249 22.97 3.30 -12.43
CA GLU A 249 21.95 3.67 -13.40
C GLU A 249 20.58 3.14 -12.99
N MET A 250 20.16 3.59 -11.81
CA MET A 250 18.81 3.32 -11.26
C MET A 250 18.16 4.63 -10.86
N SER A 251 16.90 4.81 -11.25
CA SER A 251 16.12 5.98 -10.85
C SER A 251 14.64 5.66 -10.71
N VAL A 252 13.97 6.48 -9.91
CA VAL A 252 12.51 6.49 -9.78
C VAL A 252 12.00 7.91 -9.93
N TRP A 253 10.94 8.07 -10.73
CA TRP A 253 10.20 9.34 -10.88
C TRP A 253 8.92 9.23 -10.08
N LEU A 254 8.72 10.12 -9.14
CA LEU A 254 7.63 10.07 -8.17
C LEU A 254 6.63 11.19 -8.46
N ALA A 255 5.37 10.82 -8.65
CA ALA A 255 4.26 11.72 -8.86
C ALA A 255 3.35 11.77 -7.63
N PRO A 256 2.84 12.95 -7.22
CA PRO A 256 1.91 13.07 -6.11
C PRO A 256 0.53 12.48 -6.44
N VAL A 257 -0.05 11.79 -5.48
CA VAL A 257 -1.42 11.30 -5.53
C VAL A 257 -2.34 12.37 -4.96
N ALA A 258 -3.30 12.82 -5.77
CA ALA A 258 -4.23 13.89 -5.38
C ALA A 258 -5.00 13.57 -4.08
N GLY A 259 -5.15 14.58 -3.23
CA GLY A 259 -5.85 14.45 -1.95
C GLY A 259 -5.10 13.63 -0.89
N THR A 260 -3.83 13.32 -1.14
CA THR A 260 -2.98 12.57 -0.18
C THR A 260 -1.63 13.26 -0.02
N ARG A 261 -0.86 12.75 0.94
CA ARG A 261 0.56 13.09 1.09
C ARG A 261 1.45 11.92 0.66
N VAL A 262 1.07 11.24 -0.43
CA VAL A 262 1.79 10.07 -0.95
C VAL A 262 2.26 10.36 -2.36
N LEU A 263 3.49 10.00 -2.65
CA LEU A 263 4.03 9.93 -4.00
C LEU A 263 4.06 8.46 -4.44
N LEU A 264 3.80 8.24 -5.72
CA LEU A 264 3.90 6.91 -6.36
C LEU A 264 4.81 6.97 -7.59
N PRO A 265 5.44 5.85 -7.96
CA PRO A 265 6.27 5.79 -9.16
C PRO A 265 5.46 6.07 -10.44
N LEU A 266 5.86 7.09 -11.19
CA LEU A 266 5.44 7.33 -12.56
C LEU A 266 6.37 6.57 -13.53
N ARG A 267 7.65 6.45 -13.17
CA ARG A 267 8.66 5.71 -13.93
C ARG A 267 9.69 5.11 -12.98
N ILE A 268 10.09 3.88 -13.27
CA ILE A 268 11.23 3.20 -12.65
C ILE A 268 12.17 2.80 -13.78
N SER A 269 13.46 3.09 -13.63
CA SER A 269 14.51 2.72 -14.57
C SER A 269 15.61 1.99 -13.84
N VAL A 270 16.02 0.84 -14.35
CA VAL A 270 17.07 0.00 -13.77
C VAL A 270 17.92 -0.58 -14.89
N LEU A 271 19.19 -0.24 -14.94
CA LEU A 271 20.14 -0.95 -15.81
C LEU A 271 20.26 -2.40 -15.32
N THR A 272 20.19 -3.33 -16.23
CA THR A 272 20.43 -4.77 -16.01
C THR A 272 21.55 -5.27 -16.89
N THR A 273 22.02 -6.48 -16.68
CA THR A 273 23.06 -7.11 -17.50
C THR A 273 22.66 -7.31 -18.97
N VAL A 274 21.36 -7.20 -19.28
CA VAL A 274 20.82 -7.36 -20.65
C VAL A 274 20.24 -6.06 -21.22
N GLY A 275 20.46 -4.94 -20.53
CA GLY A 275 20.00 -3.61 -20.91
C GLY A 275 19.09 -2.96 -19.87
N THR A 276 18.66 -1.74 -20.14
CA THR A 276 17.85 -0.98 -19.21
C THR A 276 16.41 -1.48 -19.19
N ASN A 277 15.92 -1.84 -18.01
CA ASN A 277 14.51 -2.11 -17.76
C ASN A 277 13.81 -0.80 -17.36
N ILE A 278 12.73 -0.47 -18.06
CA ILE A 278 11.93 0.71 -17.82
C ILE A 278 10.50 0.28 -17.59
N ILE A 279 9.98 0.60 -16.42
CA ILE A 279 8.56 0.50 -16.08
C ILE A 279 8.01 1.93 -16.04
N GLU A 280 7.13 2.28 -16.98
CA GLU A 280 6.67 3.65 -17.14
C GLU A 280 5.15 3.73 -17.27
N ALA A 281 4.54 4.68 -16.56
CA ALA A 281 3.10 4.91 -16.60
C ALA A 281 2.66 5.28 -18.02
N THR A 282 1.66 4.57 -18.52
CA THR A 282 0.96 4.83 -19.79
C THR A 282 -0.39 5.46 -19.56
N ARG A 283 -0.97 5.28 -18.37
CA ARG A 283 -2.22 5.92 -17.95
C ARG A 283 -2.18 6.12 -16.45
N TRP A 284 -2.65 7.27 -16.00
CA TRP A 284 -2.80 7.61 -14.60
C TRP A 284 -4.24 8.07 -14.34
N THR A 285 -4.95 7.43 -13.44
CA THR A 285 -6.31 7.80 -13.04
C THR A 285 -6.34 7.92 -11.53
N GLN A 286 -6.90 9.00 -11.02
CA GLN A 286 -7.00 9.22 -9.57
C GLN A 286 -8.31 9.94 -9.23
N SER A 287 -8.85 9.63 -8.05
CA SER A 287 -9.91 10.40 -7.40
C SER A 287 -9.38 10.85 -6.06
N GLY A 288 -9.27 12.16 -5.83
CA GLY A 288 -8.98 12.74 -4.52
C GLY A 288 -10.28 13.15 -3.85
N ALA A 289 -10.32 13.19 -2.53
CA ALA A 289 -11.32 13.97 -1.81
C ALA A 289 -11.13 15.44 -2.22
N THR A 290 -12.01 15.94 -3.06
CA THR A 290 -12.05 17.37 -3.38
C THR A 290 -12.48 18.07 -2.08
N GLU A 291 -11.57 18.75 -1.41
CA GLU A 291 -11.97 19.80 -0.49
C GLU A 291 -12.68 20.86 -1.33
N THR A 292 -14.00 20.82 -1.31
CA THR A 292 -14.82 21.89 -1.85
C THR A 292 -14.64 23.07 -0.91
N THR A 293 -13.63 23.89 -1.14
CA THR A 293 -13.58 25.25 -0.64
C THR A 293 -14.67 26.01 -1.37
N GLY A 294 -15.88 25.89 -0.86
CA GLY A 294 -17.02 26.71 -1.25
C GLY A 294 -16.79 28.15 -0.83
N THR A 295 -16.11 28.92 -1.63
CA THR A 295 -16.20 30.37 -1.59
C THR A 295 -17.46 30.76 -2.37
N ALA A 296 -18.59 30.80 -1.67
CA ALA A 296 -19.78 31.48 -2.15
C ALA A 296 -19.48 32.98 -2.15
N GLY A 297 -18.95 33.47 -3.24
CA GLY A 297 -18.89 34.89 -3.57
C GLY A 297 -20.28 35.36 -4.01
N ALA A 298 -21.04 35.93 -3.07
CA ALA A 298 -22.21 36.72 -3.40
C ALA A 298 -21.78 37.97 -4.15
N GLY A 299 -21.87 37.94 -5.46
CA GLY A 299 -21.75 39.09 -6.33
C GLY A 299 -23.10 39.76 -6.46
N SER A 300 -23.30 40.86 -5.74
CA SER A 300 -24.40 41.81 -5.91
C SER A 300 -24.36 42.45 -7.27
N GLY A 301 -25.53 42.55 -7.89
CA GLY A 301 -25.74 43.22 -9.19
C GLY A 301 -25.29 44.66 -9.22
N GLY A 302 -24.78 45.07 -10.35
CA GLY A 302 -24.48 46.44 -10.76
C GLY A 302 -24.97 46.63 -12.17
N SER A 303 -25.95 47.50 -12.27
CA SER A 303 -26.76 47.92 -13.40
C SER A 303 -25.96 48.44 -14.60
N VAL A 304 -26.52 48.18 -15.74
CA VAL A 304 -26.23 48.67 -17.09
C VAL A 304 -26.20 50.19 -17.15
N ALA A 305 -25.20 50.78 -17.80
CA ALA A 305 -25.28 52.09 -18.43
C ALA A 305 -24.75 51.96 -19.85
N GLN A 306 -25.68 52.05 -20.82
CA GLN A 306 -25.42 52.35 -22.23
C GLN A 306 -24.85 53.76 -22.34
N ALA A 307 -23.78 53.92 -23.09
CA ALA A 307 -23.39 55.23 -23.66
C ALA A 307 -23.02 55.04 -25.13
N SER A 308 -23.72 55.79 -25.94
CA SER A 308 -23.70 55.84 -27.38
C SER A 308 -22.38 56.43 -27.91
N LEU A 309 -22.01 56.01 -29.11
CA LEU A 309 -21.02 56.63 -29.99
C LEU A 309 -21.50 58.02 -30.50
N PRO A 310 -20.58 58.92 -30.86
CA PRO A 310 -20.66 59.51 -32.17
C PRO A 310 -19.35 59.42 -32.96
N GLY A 311 -19.57 59.32 -34.28
CA GLY A 311 -18.65 59.13 -35.30
C GLY A 311 -17.82 60.37 -35.65
N GLN A 312 -16.79 60.09 -36.34
CA GLN A 312 -16.30 60.60 -37.63
C GLN A 312 -15.12 59.73 -38.05
#